data_8194de48daa921a3e97aabe9b23e9f04
#
_entry.id   8194de48daa921a3e97aabe9b23e9f04
#
_cell.length_a   1.000
_cell.length_b   1.000
_cell.length_c   1.000
_cell.angle_alpha   90.00
_cell.angle_beta   90.00
_cell.angle_gamma   90.00
#
_symmetry.space_group_name_H-M   'P 1'
#
loop_
_entity.id
_entity.type
_entity.pdbx_description
1 polymer ?
#
loop_
_entity_poly.entity_id
_entity_poly.type
_entity_poly.pdbx_seq_one_letter_code
_entity_poly.pdbx_strand_id
1 'polypeptide(L)'
;MTKNTKKNPIPLWKRIRFKLIFAFLIPVVFIIVLGFVSYQKATTQIIATYRDSVDQTVSMMNQYLTLSFDTVQSNYKGYMNEDTLKQYLNGLYDNDATTLYNTPNTYEDTFIKAVTTDALLSNIYVLSDKERTISTTKTKETGLLSAYLESSQGQILSADRAKYYLFGNQSEVDAKLGTDSSKYSVRLARYFSNAPAILIIDFKPSVLDTSLSSLDGGEGSLVGFVTCDGTEYLSSRSDAAAENTFVGKSYVDEAFASEEDNGSSYVEEVGAEYLFLYSKIGARNAMICALIPQANIIGQTAEIKNVSLILVIAASAVAILLGSLLAGQYGGSIYYFIRRLKKVSDGDLTIEVHSKRNDEFQLLAEGICDMIAHMKKLVSGLKDVNEELSQA
;
A
#
# COMPACT_ATOMS: atom_id res chain seq x y z
N MET A 1 72.82 -11.64 43.01
CA MET A 1 71.68 -12.43 42.55
C MET A 1 70.57 -11.47 42.12
N THR A 2 70.50 -11.15 40.85
CA THR A 2 69.51 -10.25 40.27
C THR A 2 68.32 -11.10 39.79
N LYS A 3 67.18 -11.01 40.49
CA LYS A 3 65.92 -11.63 40.13
C LYS A 3 65.38 -11.04 38.82
N ASN A 4 65.52 -11.76 37.73
CA ASN A 4 65.01 -11.42 36.44
C ASN A 4 63.48 -11.71 36.43
N THR A 5 62.70 -10.74 36.87
CA THR A 5 61.22 -10.84 36.81
C THR A 5 60.76 -10.64 35.36
N LYS A 6 60.53 -11.72 34.63
CA LYS A 6 59.79 -11.70 33.34
C LYS A 6 58.45 -11.03 33.58
N LYS A 7 58.32 -9.75 33.26
CA LYS A 7 57.02 -9.07 33.24
C LYS A 7 56.18 -9.73 32.18
N ASN A 8 55.09 -10.39 32.58
CA ASN A 8 54.07 -10.92 31.67
C ASN A 8 53.59 -9.80 30.73
N PRO A 9 53.48 -10.08 29.42
CA PRO A 9 53.02 -9.08 28.46
C PRO A 9 51.60 -8.65 28.84
N ILE A 10 51.39 -7.31 28.88
CA ILE A 10 50.05 -6.73 29.14
C ILE A 10 49.05 -7.33 28.14
N PRO A 11 47.98 -8.02 28.59
CA PRO A 11 47.01 -8.62 27.69
C PRO A 11 46.39 -7.56 26.79
N LEU A 12 46.04 -7.93 25.55
CA LEU A 12 45.56 -7.03 24.49
C LEU A 12 44.40 -6.14 24.98
N TRP A 13 43.50 -6.70 25.76
CA TRP A 13 42.29 -6.03 26.33
C TRP A 13 42.65 -4.90 27.31
N LYS A 14 43.80 -4.92 27.95
CA LYS A 14 44.29 -3.88 28.89
C LYS A 14 45.06 -2.77 28.20
N ARG A 15 45.37 -2.91 26.90
CA ARG A 15 46.08 -1.89 26.14
C ARG A 15 45.20 -0.69 25.84
N ILE A 16 45.68 0.52 26.03
CA ILE A 16 44.92 1.77 25.81
C ILE A 16 44.39 1.85 24.37
N ARG A 17 45.19 1.42 23.39
CA ARG A 17 44.73 1.33 21.99
C ARG A 17 43.47 0.53 21.82
N PHE A 18 43.37 -0.65 22.44
CA PHE A 18 42.24 -1.52 22.34
C PHE A 18 40.97 -0.92 23.02
N LYS A 19 41.17 -0.27 24.18
CA LYS A 19 40.08 0.43 24.88
C LYS A 19 39.53 1.60 24.06
N LEU A 20 40.41 2.37 23.38
CA LEU A 20 40.01 3.46 22.50
C LEU A 20 39.21 2.94 21.29
N ILE A 21 39.69 1.89 20.61
CA ILE A 21 38.94 1.27 19.49
C ILE A 21 37.58 0.81 19.97
N PHE A 22 37.49 0.16 21.12
CA PHE A 22 36.23 -0.33 21.67
C PHE A 22 35.27 0.81 22.03
N ALA A 23 35.76 1.94 22.54
CA ALA A 23 34.97 3.12 22.83
C ALA A 23 34.34 3.74 21.57
N PHE A 24 35.03 3.70 20.42
CA PHE A 24 34.48 4.14 19.13
C PHE A 24 33.54 3.13 18.49
N LEU A 25 33.56 1.86 18.89
CA LEU A 25 32.66 0.83 18.38
C LEU A 25 31.26 0.94 18.96
N ILE A 26 31.10 1.50 20.16
CA ILE A 26 29.80 1.73 20.80
C ILE A 26 28.89 2.62 19.95
N PRO A 27 29.30 3.82 19.49
CA PRO A 27 28.47 4.64 18.59
C PRO A 27 28.10 3.93 17.29
N VAL A 28 28.98 3.09 16.74
CA VAL A 28 28.70 2.31 15.53
C VAL A 28 27.57 1.34 15.75
N VAL A 29 27.55 0.63 16.87
CA VAL A 29 26.44 -0.28 17.24
C VAL A 29 25.14 0.51 17.36
N PHE A 30 25.17 1.69 17.99
CA PHE A 30 23.98 2.56 18.07
C PHE A 30 23.47 3.02 16.69
N ILE A 31 24.36 3.37 15.76
CA ILE A 31 23.99 3.74 14.39
C ILE A 31 23.30 2.58 13.67
N ILE A 32 23.83 1.36 13.81
CA ILE A 32 23.25 0.15 13.21
C ILE A 32 21.84 -0.12 13.78
N VAL A 33 21.71 -0.08 15.11
CA VAL A 33 20.41 -0.29 15.79
C VAL A 33 19.40 0.78 15.40
N LEU A 34 19.80 2.05 15.40
CA LEU A 34 18.93 3.16 14.96
C LEU A 34 18.49 3.00 13.50
N GLY A 35 19.43 2.65 12.61
CA GLY A 35 19.10 2.41 11.20
C GLY A 35 18.10 1.28 11.02
N PHE A 36 18.28 0.17 11.74
CA PHE A 36 17.35 -0.95 11.70
C PHE A 36 15.94 -0.59 12.23
N VAL A 37 15.86 0.07 13.39
CA VAL A 37 14.58 0.49 13.99
C VAL A 37 13.88 1.52 13.10
N SER A 38 14.62 2.48 12.56
CA SER A 38 14.07 3.50 11.64
C SER A 38 13.51 2.86 10.37
N TYR A 39 14.24 1.91 9.78
CA TYR A 39 13.77 1.15 8.62
C TYR A 39 12.48 0.38 8.93
N GLN A 40 12.42 -0.36 10.03
CA GLN A 40 11.23 -1.11 10.43
C GLN A 40 10.01 -0.19 10.58
N LYS A 41 10.17 0.93 11.29
CA LYS A 41 9.09 1.90 11.48
C LYS A 41 8.64 2.56 10.17
N ALA A 42 9.60 2.96 9.33
CA ALA A 42 9.28 3.56 8.03
C ALA A 42 8.51 2.58 7.12
N THR A 43 8.95 1.32 7.04
CA THR A 43 8.26 0.28 6.26
C THR A 43 6.83 0.06 6.75
N THR A 44 6.63 -0.11 8.06
CA THR A 44 5.28 -0.29 8.62
C THR A 44 4.37 0.91 8.33
N GLN A 45 4.90 2.13 8.45
CA GLN A 45 4.13 3.34 8.19
C GLN A 45 3.77 3.49 6.71
N ILE A 46 4.67 3.14 5.79
CA ILE A 46 4.42 3.21 4.34
C ILE A 46 3.35 2.21 3.95
N ILE A 47 3.43 0.97 4.44
CA ILE A 47 2.40 -0.06 4.20
C ILE A 47 1.04 0.42 4.69
N ALA A 48 0.96 0.98 5.90
CA ALA A 48 -0.29 1.51 6.45
C ALA A 48 -0.82 2.67 5.60
N THR A 49 0.02 3.65 5.24
CA THR A 49 -0.36 4.80 4.41
C THR A 49 -0.81 4.37 3.01
N TYR A 50 -0.13 3.40 2.40
CA TYR A 50 -0.53 2.86 1.10
C TYR A 50 -1.90 2.19 1.18
N ARG A 51 -2.12 1.33 2.18
CA ARG A 51 -3.41 0.68 2.43
C ARG A 51 -4.53 1.71 2.60
N ASP A 52 -4.31 2.74 3.44
CA ASP A 52 -5.28 3.81 3.67
C ASP A 52 -5.58 4.59 2.37
N SER A 53 -4.55 4.84 1.54
CA SER A 53 -4.71 5.52 0.25
C SER A 53 -5.53 4.71 -0.74
N VAL A 54 -5.30 3.40 -0.81
CA VAL A 54 -6.08 2.48 -1.66
C VAL A 54 -7.52 2.38 -1.17
N ASP A 55 -7.73 2.24 0.14
CA ASP A 55 -9.06 2.19 0.75
C ASP A 55 -9.86 3.47 0.45
N GLN A 56 -9.23 4.65 0.57
CA GLN A 56 -9.84 5.92 0.18
C GLN A 56 -10.19 5.96 -1.31
N THR A 57 -9.32 5.43 -2.17
CA THR A 57 -9.59 5.38 -3.62
C THR A 57 -10.79 4.49 -3.91
N VAL A 58 -10.85 3.29 -3.33
CA VAL A 58 -11.99 2.37 -3.48
C VAL A 58 -13.29 3.00 -2.93
N SER A 59 -13.20 3.73 -1.81
CA SER A 59 -14.34 4.47 -1.24
C SER A 59 -14.81 5.59 -2.19
N MET A 60 -13.93 6.34 -2.81
CA MET A 60 -14.29 7.37 -3.82
C MET A 60 -14.93 6.74 -5.05
N MET A 61 -14.42 5.60 -5.52
CA MET A 61 -15.01 4.83 -6.62
C MET A 61 -16.45 4.43 -6.28
N ASN A 62 -16.66 3.92 -5.07
CA ASN A 62 -17.98 3.56 -4.56
C ASN A 62 -18.92 4.77 -4.53
N GLN A 63 -18.49 5.90 -4.00
CA GLN A 63 -19.30 7.11 -3.95
C GLN A 63 -19.70 7.58 -5.35
N TYR A 64 -18.78 7.56 -6.31
CA TYR A 64 -19.07 7.91 -7.70
C TYR A 64 -20.09 6.97 -8.33
N LEU A 65 -19.91 5.65 -8.20
CA LEU A 65 -20.83 4.67 -8.76
C LEU A 65 -22.19 4.73 -8.06
N THR A 66 -22.24 4.85 -6.75
CA THR A 66 -23.47 5.01 -5.98
C THR A 66 -24.23 6.25 -6.43
N LEU A 67 -23.58 7.40 -6.56
CA LEU A 67 -24.20 8.63 -7.04
C LEU A 67 -24.73 8.47 -8.47
N SER A 68 -23.97 7.81 -9.35
CA SER A 68 -24.39 7.56 -10.73
C SER A 68 -25.65 6.69 -10.79
N PHE A 69 -25.68 5.59 -10.04
CA PHE A 69 -26.84 4.71 -9.97
C PHE A 69 -28.04 5.36 -9.28
N ASP A 70 -27.83 6.13 -8.21
CA ASP A 70 -28.89 6.87 -7.50
C ASP A 70 -29.51 7.95 -8.38
N THR A 71 -28.71 8.65 -9.16
CA THR A 71 -29.19 9.69 -10.10
C THR A 71 -30.10 9.06 -11.14
N VAL A 72 -29.65 7.98 -11.78
CA VAL A 72 -30.47 7.25 -12.76
C VAL A 72 -31.71 6.69 -12.10
N GLN A 73 -31.59 5.99 -10.97
CA GLN A 73 -32.73 5.47 -10.22
C GLN A 73 -33.76 6.56 -9.89
N SER A 74 -33.32 7.73 -9.43
CA SER A 74 -34.22 8.85 -9.09
C SER A 74 -34.95 9.38 -10.31
N ASN A 75 -34.27 9.54 -11.44
CA ASN A 75 -34.85 9.99 -12.69
C ASN A 75 -35.93 9.05 -13.17
N TYR A 76 -35.71 7.72 -13.13
CA TYR A 76 -36.64 6.73 -13.66
C TYR A 76 -37.70 6.32 -12.66
N LYS A 77 -37.53 6.57 -11.36
CA LYS A 77 -38.59 6.37 -10.35
C LYS A 77 -39.85 7.22 -10.66
N GLY A 78 -39.68 8.39 -11.28
CA GLY A 78 -40.78 9.23 -11.75
C GLY A 78 -41.66 8.46 -12.73
N TYR A 79 -41.09 7.87 -13.77
CA TYR A 79 -41.83 7.07 -14.78
C TYR A 79 -42.52 5.85 -14.17
N MET A 80 -41.92 5.17 -13.22
CA MET A 80 -42.51 4.03 -12.50
C MET A 80 -43.78 4.43 -11.71
N ASN A 81 -43.90 5.69 -11.32
CA ASN A 81 -45.04 6.21 -10.56
C ASN A 81 -46.08 6.90 -11.44
N GLU A 82 -45.79 7.09 -12.73
CA GLU A 82 -46.69 7.78 -13.65
C GLU A 82 -47.94 6.97 -13.96
N ASP A 83 -49.10 7.59 -13.74
CA ASP A 83 -50.37 6.87 -13.82
C ASP A 83 -50.70 6.41 -15.26
N THR A 84 -50.34 7.19 -16.27
CA THR A 84 -50.54 6.82 -17.67
C THR A 84 -49.81 5.52 -18.03
N LEU A 85 -48.53 5.42 -17.63
CA LEU A 85 -47.71 4.21 -17.86
C LEU A 85 -48.25 3.02 -17.08
N LYS A 86 -48.59 3.19 -15.80
CA LYS A 86 -49.18 2.11 -14.99
C LYS A 86 -50.53 1.61 -15.56
N GLN A 87 -51.40 2.52 -15.98
CA GLN A 87 -52.69 2.18 -16.59
C GLN A 87 -52.50 1.41 -17.91
N TYR A 88 -51.55 1.83 -18.74
CA TYR A 88 -51.16 1.10 -19.95
C TYR A 88 -50.69 -0.32 -19.63
N LEU A 89 -49.75 -0.46 -18.72
CA LEU A 89 -49.19 -1.76 -18.29
C LEU A 89 -50.27 -2.68 -17.68
N ASN A 90 -51.24 -2.14 -16.96
CA ASN A 90 -52.37 -2.86 -16.37
C ASN A 90 -53.51 -3.18 -17.37
N GLY A 91 -53.45 -2.62 -18.58
CA GLY A 91 -54.45 -2.91 -19.62
C GLY A 91 -55.73 -2.09 -19.56
N LEU A 92 -55.72 -0.93 -18.90
CA LEU A 92 -56.86 -0.06 -18.83
C LEU A 92 -57.23 0.56 -20.19
N TYR A 93 -56.27 0.60 -21.12
CA TYR A 93 -56.44 1.16 -22.46
C TYR A 93 -56.71 0.10 -23.54
N ASP A 94 -57.05 -1.15 -23.20
CA ASP A 94 -57.28 -2.24 -24.16
C ASP A 94 -58.44 -1.96 -25.13
N ASN A 95 -59.36 -1.14 -24.69
CA ASN A 95 -60.55 -0.72 -25.52
C ASN A 95 -60.34 0.66 -26.16
N ASP A 96 -59.21 1.33 -25.97
CA ASP A 96 -58.88 2.61 -26.60
C ASP A 96 -57.67 2.44 -27.53
N ALA A 97 -57.95 2.14 -28.80
CA ALA A 97 -56.93 1.87 -29.81
C ALA A 97 -55.94 3.04 -29.99
N THR A 98 -56.39 4.29 -29.81
CA THR A 98 -55.57 5.47 -29.97
C THR A 98 -54.54 5.58 -28.82
N THR A 99 -55.03 5.46 -27.59
CA THR A 99 -54.14 5.52 -26.40
C THR A 99 -53.24 4.29 -26.32
N LEU A 100 -53.75 3.10 -26.66
CA LEU A 100 -52.97 1.87 -26.73
C LEU A 100 -51.81 1.95 -27.71
N TYR A 101 -51.96 2.62 -28.86
CA TYR A 101 -50.90 2.82 -29.85
C TYR A 101 -49.95 3.95 -29.45
N ASN A 102 -50.46 5.09 -28.97
CA ASN A 102 -49.64 6.27 -28.73
C ASN A 102 -48.78 6.16 -27.46
N THR A 103 -49.26 5.50 -26.42
CA THR A 103 -48.55 5.42 -25.13
C THR A 103 -47.18 4.78 -25.26
N PRO A 104 -47.00 3.56 -25.81
CA PRO A 104 -45.67 2.97 -25.93
C PRO A 104 -44.73 3.79 -26.81
N ASN A 105 -45.23 4.35 -27.93
CA ASN A 105 -44.42 5.18 -28.83
C ASN A 105 -43.87 6.44 -28.10
N THR A 106 -44.69 7.07 -27.26
CA THR A 106 -44.28 8.26 -26.48
C THR A 106 -43.16 7.93 -25.50
N TYR A 107 -43.28 6.80 -24.79
CA TYR A 107 -42.23 6.38 -23.84
C TYR A 107 -40.99 5.85 -24.56
N GLU A 108 -41.13 5.11 -25.68
CA GLU A 108 -39.98 4.71 -26.50
C GLU A 108 -39.18 5.91 -26.96
N ASP A 109 -39.83 6.93 -27.55
CA ASP A 109 -39.16 8.15 -28.00
C ASP A 109 -38.48 8.91 -26.85
N THR A 110 -39.12 8.91 -25.67
CA THR A 110 -38.57 9.53 -24.48
C THR A 110 -37.30 8.79 -23.99
N PHE A 111 -37.38 7.46 -23.94
CA PHE A 111 -36.25 6.63 -23.52
C PHE A 111 -35.13 6.63 -24.55
N ILE A 112 -35.40 6.64 -25.84
CA ILE A 112 -34.42 6.77 -26.91
C ILE A 112 -33.67 8.12 -26.80
N LYS A 113 -34.41 9.22 -26.56
CA LYS A 113 -33.79 10.53 -26.32
C LYS A 113 -32.87 10.49 -25.08
N ALA A 114 -33.35 9.89 -23.98
CA ALA A 114 -32.57 9.77 -22.75
C ALA A 114 -31.27 8.98 -22.96
N VAL A 115 -31.33 7.81 -23.59
CA VAL A 115 -30.14 6.98 -23.91
C VAL A 115 -29.17 7.70 -24.86
N THR A 116 -29.70 8.55 -25.76
CA THR A 116 -28.86 9.30 -26.70
C THR A 116 -28.16 10.49 -26.04
N THR A 117 -28.79 11.11 -25.06
CA THR A 117 -28.29 12.32 -24.40
C THR A 117 -27.51 12.06 -23.10
N ASP A 118 -27.85 10.96 -22.41
CA ASP A 118 -27.18 10.57 -21.15
C ASP A 118 -25.92 9.74 -21.43
N ALA A 119 -24.82 10.19 -20.88
CA ALA A 119 -23.53 9.50 -21.03
C ALA A 119 -23.48 8.15 -20.28
N LEU A 120 -24.34 7.94 -19.29
CA LEU A 120 -24.34 6.75 -18.45
C LEU A 120 -25.14 5.58 -19.06
N LEU A 121 -26.17 5.87 -19.86
CA LEU A 121 -27.18 4.89 -20.26
C LEU A 121 -26.86 4.23 -21.60
N SER A 122 -27.05 2.92 -21.66
CA SER A 122 -26.96 2.12 -22.90
C SER A 122 -28.37 1.79 -23.43
N ASN A 123 -29.22 1.17 -22.62
CA ASN A 123 -30.60 0.80 -23.01
C ASN A 123 -31.55 0.93 -21.84
N ILE A 124 -32.84 1.01 -22.17
CA ILE A 124 -33.95 1.03 -21.19
C ILE A 124 -35.07 0.11 -21.70
N TYR A 125 -35.58 -0.73 -20.80
CA TYR A 125 -36.67 -1.65 -21.08
C TYR A 125 -37.72 -1.57 -19.98
N VAL A 126 -38.98 -1.61 -20.38
CA VAL A 126 -40.11 -1.90 -19.50
C VAL A 126 -40.78 -3.18 -20.03
N LEU A 127 -40.55 -4.28 -19.33
CA LEU A 127 -41.13 -5.59 -19.70
C LEU A 127 -42.43 -5.83 -18.95
N SER A 128 -43.48 -6.24 -19.65
CA SER A 128 -44.80 -6.52 -19.09
C SER A 128 -45.35 -7.88 -19.53
N ASP A 129 -46.20 -8.47 -18.73
CA ASP A 129 -46.84 -9.77 -18.98
C ASP A 129 -47.81 -9.76 -20.15
N LYS A 130 -48.36 -8.61 -20.48
CA LYS A 130 -49.34 -8.45 -21.57
C LYS A 130 -48.70 -8.08 -22.91
N GLU A 131 -47.43 -8.44 -23.11
CA GLU A 131 -46.66 -8.12 -24.33
C GLU A 131 -46.55 -6.60 -24.61
N ARG A 132 -46.73 -5.78 -23.56
CA ARG A 132 -46.63 -4.33 -23.64
C ARG A 132 -45.23 -3.87 -23.34
N THR A 133 -44.26 -4.47 -24.02
CA THR A 133 -42.88 -4.09 -23.87
C THR A 133 -42.62 -2.72 -24.48
N ILE A 134 -41.93 -1.86 -23.73
CA ILE A 134 -41.40 -0.59 -24.20
C ILE A 134 -39.87 -0.75 -24.18
N SER A 135 -39.18 -0.51 -25.30
CA SER A 135 -37.75 -0.82 -25.41
C SER A 135 -37.02 0.15 -26.33
N THR A 136 -35.86 0.61 -25.90
CA THR A 136 -34.99 1.43 -26.76
C THR A 136 -34.36 0.66 -27.92
N THR A 137 -34.31 -0.67 -27.84
CA THR A 137 -33.87 -1.56 -28.92
C THR A 137 -34.94 -1.86 -29.94
N LYS A 138 -36.20 -1.46 -29.65
CA LYS A 138 -37.39 -1.73 -30.49
C LYS A 138 -37.58 -3.21 -30.79
N THR A 139 -37.25 -4.09 -29.82
CA THR A 139 -37.49 -5.54 -29.96
C THR A 139 -38.96 -5.82 -30.19
N LYS A 140 -39.27 -6.82 -31.04
CA LYS A 140 -40.60 -7.31 -31.32
C LYS A 140 -40.83 -8.70 -30.72
N GLU A 141 -39.91 -9.21 -29.95
CA GLU A 141 -40.01 -10.48 -29.27
C GLU A 141 -41.14 -10.45 -28.23
N THR A 142 -41.86 -11.57 -28.10
CA THR A 142 -42.96 -11.77 -27.18
C THR A 142 -42.52 -12.61 -25.97
N GLY A 143 -43.27 -12.56 -24.87
CA GLY A 143 -42.96 -13.35 -23.67
C GLY A 143 -41.65 -12.93 -22.96
N LEU A 144 -41.19 -11.72 -23.18
CA LEU A 144 -39.91 -11.22 -22.61
C LEU A 144 -39.91 -11.17 -21.09
N LEU A 145 -41.03 -10.77 -20.46
CA LEU A 145 -41.13 -10.75 -19.00
C LEU A 145 -40.98 -12.17 -18.44
N SER A 146 -41.72 -13.15 -18.98
CA SER A 146 -41.64 -14.55 -18.53
C SER A 146 -40.24 -15.10 -18.70
N ALA A 147 -39.63 -14.86 -19.87
CA ALA A 147 -38.24 -15.31 -20.14
C ALA A 147 -37.23 -14.67 -19.20
N TYR A 148 -37.39 -13.39 -18.86
CA TYR A 148 -36.52 -12.73 -17.87
C TYR A 148 -36.73 -13.29 -16.46
N LEU A 149 -37.97 -13.53 -16.05
CA LEU A 149 -38.30 -14.06 -14.72
C LEU A 149 -37.82 -15.50 -14.51
N GLU A 150 -37.70 -16.28 -15.56
CA GLU A 150 -37.14 -17.65 -15.53
C GLU A 150 -35.62 -17.65 -15.42
N SER A 151 -34.98 -16.55 -15.76
CA SER A 151 -33.52 -16.40 -15.66
C SER A 151 -33.04 -16.30 -14.20
N SER A 152 -31.74 -16.48 -13.97
CA SER A 152 -31.10 -16.32 -12.63
C SER A 152 -31.35 -14.92 -12.06
N GLN A 153 -31.25 -13.88 -12.88
CA GLN A 153 -31.51 -12.49 -12.49
C GLN A 153 -32.96 -12.28 -12.09
N GLY A 154 -33.91 -12.84 -12.88
CA GLY A 154 -35.34 -12.77 -12.61
C GLY A 154 -35.73 -13.48 -11.31
N GLN A 155 -35.12 -14.59 -11.00
CA GLN A 155 -35.34 -15.31 -9.73
C GLN A 155 -34.88 -14.49 -8.52
N ILE A 156 -33.69 -13.88 -8.58
CA ILE A 156 -33.16 -12.99 -7.54
C ILE A 156 -34.05 -11.76 -7.37
N LEU A 157 -34.47 -11.14 -8.49
CA LEU A 157 -35.37 -9.97 -8.49
C LEU A 157 -36.72 -10.29 -7.89
N SER A 158 -37.23 -11.52 -8.09
CA SER A 158 -38.53 -11.97 -7.58
C SER A 158 -38.55 -12.21 -6.08
N ALA A 159 -37.39 -12.44 -5.45
CA ALA A 159 -37.26 -12.67 -4.01
C ALA A 159 -37.57 -11.41 -3.19
N ASP A 160 -37.21 -10.22 -3.67
CA ASP A 160 -37.60 -8.95 -3.05
C ASP A 160 -37.90 -7.89 -4.13
N ARG A 161 -39.17 -7.78 -4.47
CA ARG A 161 -39.68 -6.89 -5.53
C ARG A 161 -39.58 -5.40 -5.21
N ALA A 162 -39.30 -5.05 -3.95
CA ALA A 162 -39.22 -3.65 -3.53
C ALA A 162 -37.81 -3.03 -3.77
N LYS A 163 -36.80 -3.88 -3.93
CA LYS A 163 -35.40 -3.45 -4.10
C LYS A 163 -35.04 -3.20 -5.55
N TYR A 164 -34.04 -2.36 -5.73
CA TYR A 164 -33.26 -2.27 -6.96
C TYR A 164 -32.05 -3.22 -6.86
N TYR A 165 -31.81 -3.96 -7.93
CA TYR A 165 -30.65 -4.85 -8.03
C TYR A 165 -29.74 -4.42 -9.16
N LEU A 166 -28.45 -4.61 -8.97
CA LEU A 166 -27.45 -4.52 -10.02
C LEU A 166 -27.04 -5.94 -10.43
N PHE A 167 -27.12 -6.19 -11.71
CA PHE A 167 -26.80 -7.47 -12.35
C PHE A 167 -25.75 -7.26 -13.43
N GLY A 168 -25.00 -8.31 -13.75
CA GLY A 168 -24.08 -8.30 -14.87
C GLY A 168 -24.73 -8.68 -16.20
N ASN A 169 -23.90 -9.06 -17.15
CA ASN A 169 -24.33 -9.44 -18.51
C ASN A 169 -24.96 -10.84 -18.50
N GLN A 170 -26.02 -11.02 -19.29
CA GLN A 170 -26.69 -12.30 -19.44
C GLN A 170 -27.08 -12.54 -20.90
N SER A 171 -26.25 -13.23 -21.65
CA SER A 171 -26.32 -13.39 -23.10
C SER A 171 -27.68 -13.95 -23.61
N GLU A 172 -28.27 -14.90 -22.86
CA GLU A 172 -29.58 -15.50 -23.27
C GLU A 172 -30.74 -14.50 -23.23
N VAL A 173 -30.75 -13.66 -22.21
CA VAL A 173 -31.76 -12.60 -22.06
C VAL A 173 -31.47 -11.47 -23.06
N ASP A 174 -30.20 -11.11 -23.21
CA ASP A 174 -29.74 -10.04 -24.10
C ASP A 174 -30.10 -10.31 -25.56
N ALA A 175 -29.93 -11.56 -26.01
CA ALA A 175 -30.34 -11.97 -27.36
C ALA A 175 -31.84 -11.73 -27.61
N LYS A 176 -32.71 -12.04 -26.63
CA LYS A 176 -34.16 -11.79 -26.73
C LYS A 176 -34.51 -10.29 -26.65
N LEU A 177 -33.76 -9.52 -25.85
CA LEU A 177 -33.91 -8.07 -25.74
C LEU A 177 -33.38 -7.32 -26.98
N GLY A 178 -32.70 -8.01 -27.86
CA GLY A 178 -32.07 -7.42 -29.05
C GLY A 178 -30.91 -6.50 -28.72
N THR A 179 -30.21 -6.80 -27.62
CA THR A 179 -29.01 -6.06 -27.21
C THR A 179 -27.75 -6.94 -27.29
N ASP A 180 -26.61 -6.29 -27.45
CA ASP A 180 -25.30 -6.92 -27.39
C ASP A 180 -24.75 -6.76 -25.99
N SER A 181 -24.36 -7.85 -25.33
CA SER A 181 -23.77 -7.84 -23.97
C SER A 181 -22.53 -6.97 -23.86
N SER A 182 -21.83 -6.70 -24.96
CA SER A 182 -20.67 -5.78 -24.98
C SER A 182 -21.06 -4.29 -24.88
N LYS A 183 -22.32 -3.96 -25.09
CA LYS A 183 -22.83 -2.57 -25.08
C LYS A 183 -23.13 -2.03 -23.68
N TYR A 184 -23.15 -2.89 -22.68
CA TYR A 184 -23.35 -2.47 -21.30
C TYR A 184 -22.44 -3.24 -20.34
N SER A 185 -22.18 -2.66 -19.16
CA SER A 185 -21.36 -3.28 -18.12
C SER A 185 -22.19 -3.83 -16.97
N VAL A 186 -23.26 -3.13 -16.63
CA VAL A 186 -24.14 -3.49 -15.50
C VAL A 186 -25.55 -3.08 -15.82
N ARG A 187 -26.51 -3.83 -15.29
CA ARG A 187 -27.95 -3.70 -15.46
C ARG A 187 -28.61 -3.39 -14.13
N LEU A 188 -29.36 -2.30 -14.03
CA LEU A 188 -30.23 -1.99 -12.91
C LEU A 188 -31.65 -2.52 -13.21
N ALA A 189 -32.21 -3.33 -12.31
CA ALA A 189 -33.53 -3.88 -12.48
C ALA A 189 -34.41 -3.68 -11.24
N ARG A 190 -35.72 -3.46 -11.46
CA ARG A 190 -36.73 -3.34 -10.42
C ARG A 190 -38.12 -3.65 -10.92
N TYR A 191 -38.96 -4.23 -10.03
CA TYR A 191 -40.42 -4.36 -10.27
C TYR A 191 -41.13 -3.02 -10.12
N PHE A 192 -42.19 -2.83 -10.94
CA PHE A 192 -43.19 -1.79 -10.68
C PHE A 192 -44.03 -2.17 -9.45
N SER A 193 -44.31 -1.20 -8.59
CA SER A 193 -45.09 -1.48 -7.36
C SER A 193 -46.54 -1.83 -7.62
N ASN A 194 -47.17 -1.26 -8.68
CA ASN A 194 -48.58 -1.35 -8.95
C ASN A 194 -48.88 -1.73 -10.42
N ALA A 195 -47.98 -2.44 -11.06
CA ALA A 195 -48.17 -2.97 -12.42
C ALA A 195 -47.36 -4.28 -12.58
N PRO A 196 -47.82 -5.24 -13.38
CA PRO A 196 -47.13 -6.50 -13.65
C PRO A 196 -46.00 -6.26 -14.68
N ALA A 197 -45.01 -5.51 -14.27
CA ALA A 197 -43.91 -5.11 -15.14
C ALA A 197 -42.59 -4.92 -14.35
N ILE A 198 -41.49 -4.99 -15.06
CA ILE A 198 -40.14 -4.67 -14.55
C ILE A 198 -39.51 -3.56 -15.39
N LEU A 199 -38.83 -2.67 -14.73
CA LEU A 199 -37.92 -1.68 -15.34
C LEU A 199 -36.50 -2.26 -15.36
N ILE A 200 -35.88 -2.19 -16.51
CA ILE A 200 -34.48 -2.58 -16.71
C ILE A 200 -33.76 -1.40 -17.35
N ILE A 201 -32.58 -1.04 -16.80
CA ILE A 201 -31.72 0.03 -17.30
C ILE A 201 -30.31 -0.50 -17.42
N ASP A 202 -29.76 -0.49 -18.62
CA ASP A 202 -28.41 -0.91 -18.92
C ASP A 202 -27.44 0.30 -18.92
N PHE A 203 -26.34 0.18 -18.21
CA PHE A 203 -25.30 1.21 -18.12
C PHE A 203 -24.17 0.94 -19.10
N LYS A 204 -23.65 1.99 -19.74
CA LYS A 204 -22.51 1.87 -20.65
C LYS A 204 -21.26 1.35 -19.93
N PRO A 205 -20.37 0.59 -20.61
CA PRO A 205 -19.12 0.11 -20.04
C PRO A 205 -18.24 1.20 -19.44
N SER A 206 -18.23 2.40 -20.05
CA SER A 206 -17.47 3.55 -19.57
C SER A 206 -17.80 3.98 -18.14
N VAL A 207 -18.98 3.63 -17.60
CA VAL A 207 -19.37 3.95 -16.21
C VAL A 207 -18.48 3.19 -15.23
N LEU A 208 -18.31 1.89 -15.44
CA LEU A 208 -17.43 1.06 -14.61
C LEU A 208 -15.95 1.31 -14.96
N ASP A 209 -15.59 1.32 -16.25
CA ASP A 209 -14.19 1.52 -16.67
C ASP A 209 -13.58 2.81 -16.13
N THR A 210 -14.29 3.93 -16.21
CA THR A 210 -13.79 5.21 -15.68
C THR A 210 -13.54 5.15 -14.19
N SER A 211 -14.41 4.48 -13.45
CA SER A 211 -14.27 4.32 -12.01
C SER A 211 -13.16 3.33 -11.66
N LEU A 212 -13.23 2.10 -12.18
CA LEU A 212 -12.32 1.01 -11.83
C LEU A 212 -10.88 1.27 -12.28
N SER A 213 -10.67 1.97 -13.40
CA SER A 213 -9.33 2.34 -13.88
C SER A 213 -8.67 3.48 -13.10
N SER A 214 -9.37 4.11 -12.15
CA SER A 214 -8.80 5.13 -11.28
C SER A 214 -7.85 4.56 -10.21
N LEU A 215 -7.96 3.26 -9.90
CA LEU A 215 -7.05 2.57 -8.99
C LEU A 215 -5.87 1.99 -9.77
N ASP A 216 -4.67 2.49 -9.46
CA ASP A 216 -3.40 1.95 -9.92
C ASP A 216 -2.73 1.20 -8.77
N GLY A 217 -2.90 -0.11 -8.74
CA GLY A 217 -2.28 -1.00 -7.74
C GLY A 217 -0.90 -1.53 -8.17
N GLY A 218 -0.39 -1.14 -9.35
CA GLY A 218 0.82 -1.67 -9.96
C GLY A 218 0.60 -2.98 -10.71
N GLU A 219 1.70 -3.55 -11.21
CA GLU A 219 1.69 -4.76 -12.06
C GLU A 219 1.03 -5.95 -11.32
N GLY A 220 0.16 -6.67 -12.02
CA GLY A 220 -0.57 -7.83 -11.47
C GLY A 220 -1.71 -7.47 -10.53
N SER A 221 -2.06 -6.19 -10.39
CA SER A 221 -3.24 -5.78 -9.63
C SER A 221 -4.51 -5.97 -10.44
N LEU A 222 -5.57 -6.44 -9.77
CA LEU A 222 -6.85 -6.72 -10.37
C LEU A 222 -7.91 -5.85 -9.69
N VAL A 223 -8.73 -5.18 -10.49
CA VAL A 223 -9.84 -4.35 -9.99
C VAL A 223 -11.08 -4.72 -10.77
N GLY A 224 -12.16 -4.99 -10.08
CA GLY A 224 -13.40 -5.43 -10.69
C GLY A 224 -14.64 -4.99 -9.92
N PHE A 225 -15.77 -5.18 -10.57
CA PHE A 225 -17.10 -4.98 -10.03
C PHE A 225 -17.83 -6.33 -10.05
N VAL A 226 -18.30 -6.78 -8.90
CA VAL A 226 -18.94 -8.09 -8.74
C VAL A 226 -20.40 -7.90 -8.35
N THR A 227 -21.28 -8.65 -8.99
CA THR A 227 -22.73 -8.61 -8.75
C THR A 227 -23.24 -9.92 -8.13
N CYS A 228 -24.38 -9.85 -7.46
CA CYS A 228 -24.94 -10.99 -6.72
C CYS A 228 -25.42 -12.16 -7.60
N ASP A 229 -25.55 -11.97 -8.91
CA ASP A 229 -25.88 -13.02 -9.88
C ASP A 229 -24.65 -13.83 -10.33
N GLY A 230 -23.49 -13.59 -9.71
CA GLY A 230 -22.26 -14.32 -9.99
C GLY A 230 -21.57 -13.87 -11.28
N THR A 231 -21.74 -12.60 -11.65
CA THR A 231 -21.02 -12.00 -12.76
C THR A 231 -19.99 -10.98 -12.27
N GLU A 232 -18.94 -10.78 -13.04
CA GLU A 232 -17.90 -9.81 -12.75
C GLU A 232 -17.58 -8.95 -13.99
N TYR A 233 -17.23 -7.70 -13.75
CA TYR A 233 -16.72 -6.79 -14.75
C TYR A 233 -15.34 -6.31 -14.30
N LEU A 234 -14.29 -6.64 -15.08
CA LEU A 234 -12.92 -6.29 -14.76
C LEU A 234 -12.53 -4.97 -15.42
N SER A 235 -11.71 -4.19 -14.71
CA SER A 235 -11.12 -2.98 -15.28
C SER A 235 -10.27 -3.32 -16.50
N SER A 236 -10.32 -2.47 -17.52
CA SER A 236 -9.49 -2.57 -18.72
C SER A 236 -7.98 -2.52 -18.46
N ARG A 237 -7.58 -2.06 -17.27
CA ARG A 237 -6.17 -2.06 -16.81
C ARG A 237 -5.77 -3.37 -16.12
N SER A 238 -6.72 -4.24 -15.80
CA SER A 238 -6.42 -5.51 -15.16
C SER A 238 -5.85 -6.49 -16.19
N ASP A 239 -4.67 -7.02 -15.94
CA ASP A 239 -4.01 -8.03 -16.80
C ASP A 239 -4.69 -9.42 -16.72
N ALA A 240 -5.96 -9.47 -16.33
CA ALA A 240 -6.67 -10.71 -16.10
C ALA A 240 -7.08 -11.35 -17.42
N ALA A 241 -6.34 -12.36 -17.80
CA ALA A 241 -6.74 -13.32 -18.82
C ALA A 241 -7.64 -14.46 -18.28
N ALA A 242 -7.99 -14.43 -16.99
CA ALA A 242 -8.69 -15.52 -16.32
C ALA A 242 -10.19 -15.23 -16.20
N GLU A 243 -11.01 -16.15 -16.68
CA GLU A 243 -12.41 -16.23 -16.28
C GLU A 243 -12.50 -16.46 -14.77
N ASN A 244 -13.42 -15.76 -14.08
CA ASN A 244 -13.68 -15.88 -12.64
C ASN A 244 -12.49 -15.44 -11.73
N THR A 245 -12.10 -14.19 -11.87
CA THR A 245 -11.08 -13.59 -11.02
C THR A 245 -11.55 -13.42 -9.57
N PHE A 246 -12.77 -12.98 -9.36
CA PHE A 246 -13.39 -12.74 -8.06
C PHE A 246 -14.55 -13.71 -7.78
N VAL A 247 -15.33 -14.07 -8.80
CA VAL A 247 -16.51 -14.92 -8.66
C VAL A 247 -16.10 -16.32 -8.18
N GLY A 248 -16.81 -16.83 -7.14
CA GLY A 248 -16.56 -18.14 -6.55
C GLY A 248 -15.39 -18.21 -5.60
N LYS A 249 -14.81 -17.07 -5.23
CA LYS A 249 -13.74 -16.98 -4.23
C LYS A 249 -14.34 -16.82 -2.83
N SER A 250 -13.85 -17.59 -1.86
CA SER A 250 -14.38 -17.59 -0.49
C SER A 250 -14.32 -16.22 0.18
N TYR A 251 -13.25 -15.46 -0.03
CA TYR A 251 -13.12 -14.11 0.52
C TYR A 251 -14.11 -13.10 -0.08
N VAL A 252 -14.57 -13.34 -1.31
CA VAL A 252 -15.63 -12.54 -1.96
C VAL A 252 -16.99 -12.88 -1.38
N ASP A 253 -17.27 -14.17 -1.17
CA ASP A 253 -18.51 -14.63 -0.53
C ASP A 253 -18.60 -14.14 0.91
N GLU A 254 -17.49 -14.17 1.66
CA GLU A 254 -17.38 -13.61 3.02
C GLU A 254 -17.63 -12.10 3.01
N ALA A 255 -17.09 -11.37 2.03
CA ALA A 255 -17.32 -9.94 1.88
C ALA A 255 -18.79 -9.63 1.61
N PHE A 256 -19.49 -10.39 0.75
CA PHE A 256 -20.93 -10.25 0.55
C PHE A 256 -21.74 -10.51 1.82
N ALA A 257 -21.35 -11.50 2.61
CA ALA A 257 -22.02 -11.90 3.84
C ALA A 257 -21.72 -10.96 5.03
N SER A 258 -20.65 -10.17 4.98
CA SER A 258 -20.27 -9.22 6.04
C SER A 258 -21.35 -8.17 6.28
N GLU A 259 -21.50 -7.69 7.50
CA GLU A 259 -22.36 -6.53 7.83
C GLU A 259 -21.68 -5.19 7.48
N GLU A 260 -20.37 -5.19 7.25
CA GLU A 260 -19.60 -4.00 6.91
C GLU A 260 -19.71 -3.67 5.42
N ASP A 261 -19.87 -2.38 5.10
CA ASP A 261 -19.97 -1.91 3.71
C ASP A 261 -18.63 -1.90 2.99
N ASN A 262 -17.52 -1.85 3.71
CA ASN A 262 -16.16 -1.90 3.18
C ASN A 262 -15.25 -2.72 4.09
N GLY A 263 -14.20 -3.27 3.53
CA GLY A 263 -13.23 -4.03 4.31
C GLY A 263 -12.01 -4.41 3.51
N SER A 264 -11.00 -4.91 4.23
CA SER A 264 -9.77 -5.40 3.60
C SER A 264 -9.19 -6.57 4.39
N SER A 265 -8.62 -7.53 3.66
CA SER A 265 -7.93 -8.69 4.22
C SER A 265 -6.75 -9.11 3.35
N TYR A 266 -5.80 -9.84 3.91
CA TYR A 266 -4.78 -10.51 3.11
C TYR A 266 -5.27 -11.89 2.70
N VAL A 267 -5.11 -12.21 1.43
CA VAL A 267 -5.52 -13.48 0.84
C VAL A 267 -4.38 -14.08 0.03
N GLU A 268 -4.32 -15.40 -0.05
CA GLU A 268 -3.33 -16.11 -0.86
C GLU A 268 -3.98 -16.57 -2.17
N GLU A 269 -3.45 -16.13 -3.31
CA GLU A 269 -3.86 -16.52 -4.65
C GLU A 269 -2.65 -16.95 -5.47
N VAL A 270 -2.74 -18.14 -6.11
CA VAL A 270 -1.69 -18.69 -6.99
C VAL A 270 -0.29 -18.69 -6.34
N GLY A 271 -0.23 -18.87 -4.99
CA GLY A 271 1.03 -18.92 -4.24
C GLY A 271 1.68 -17.55 -3.97
N ALA A 272 0.94 -16.46 -4.14
CA ALA A 272 1.33 -15.12 -3.76
C ALA A 272 0.30 -14.49 -2.81
N GLU A 273 0.77 -13.61 -1.93
CA GLU A 273 -0.07 -12.89 -0.98
C GLU A 273 -0.56 -11.57 -1.60
N TYR A 274 -1.87 -11.35 -1.53
CA TYR A 274 -2.54 -10.17 -2.04
C TYR A 274 -3.29 -9.45 -0.92
N LEU A 275 -3.34 -8.13 -1.01
CA LEU A 275 -4.27 -7.30 -0.27
C LEU A 275 -5.59 -7.28 -1.04
N PHE A 276 -6.63 -7.93 -0.49
CA PHE A 276 -8.00 -7.85 -0.97
C PHE A 276 -8.71 -6.70 -0.28
N LEU A 277 -9.39 -5.86 -1.06
CA LEU A 277 -10.25 -4.79 -0.59
C LEU A 277 -11.61 -4.90 -1.27
N TYR A 278 -12.66 -4.56 -0.54
CA TYR A 278 -14.01 -4.49 -1.11
C TYR A 278 -14.78 -3.27 -0.59
N SER A 279 -15.74 -2.82 -1.41
CA SER A 279 -16.71 -1.79 -1.02
C SER A 279 -18.06 -2.04 -1.69
N LYS A 280 -19.11 -2.19 -0.88
CA LYS A 280 -20.47 -2.53 -1.34
C LYS A 280 -21.19 -1.31 -1.90
N ILE A 281 -21.93 -1.49 -2.97
CA ILE A 281 -22.72 -0.42 -3.61
C ILE A 281 -24.09 -0.31 -2.96
N GLY A 282 -24.15 0.26 -1.79
CA GLY A 282 -25.39 0.40 -1.04
C GLY A 282 -26.16 -0.93 -0.89
N ALA A 283 -27.49 -0.88 -0.90
CA ALA A 283 -28.36 -2.06 -0.77
C ALA A 283 -28.60 -2.83 -2.09
N ARG A 284 -27.73 -2.68 -3.12
CA ARG A 284 -27.97 -3.21 -4.47
C ARG A 284 -27.34 -4.58 -4.75
N ASN A 285 -26.76 -5.20 -3.74
CA ASN A 285 -26.11 -6.51 -3.84
C ASN A 285 -25.01 -6.59 -4.92
N ALA A 286 -24.19 -5.56 -4.97
CA ALA A 286 -23.00 -5.49 -5.81
C ALA A 286 -21.86 -4.81 -5.03
N MET A 287 -20.63 -5.08 -5.41
CA MET A 287 -19.46 -4.47 -4.77
C MET A 287 -18.30 -4.27 -5.73
N ILE A 288 -17.45 -3.30 -5.42
CA ILE A 288 -16.12 -3.14 -6.00
C ILE A 288 -15.18 -4.07 -5.25
N CYS A 289 -14.34 -4.78 -5.99
CA CYS A 289 -13.27 -5.63 -5.46
C CYS A 289 -11.94 -5.20 -6.04
N ALA A 290 -10.89 -5.22 -5.23
CA ALA A 290 -9.52 -4.99 -5.67
C ALA A 290 -8.60 -6.03 -5.04
N LEU A 291 -7.67 -6.58 -5.83
CA LEU A 291 -6.59 -7.46 -5.41
C LEU A 291 -5.27 -6.82 -5.78
N ILE A 292 -4.44 -6.52 -4.79
CA ILE A 292 -3.15 -5.85 -4.99
C ILE A 292 -2.05 -6.77 -4.48
N PRO A 293 -1.07 -7.18 -5.33
CA PRO A 293 0.05 -7.98 -4.87
C PRO A 293 0.80 -7.31 -3.72
N GLN A 294 1.03 -8.04 -2.63
CA GLN A 294 1.81 -7.52 -1.50
C GLN A 294 3.23 -7.09 -1.93
N ALA A 295 3.77 -7.75 -2.96
CA ALA A 295 5.05 -7.39 -3.54
C ALA A 295 5.10 -5.93 -4.03
N ASN A 296 4.01 -5.39 -4.60
CA ASN A 296 3.93 -4.00 -5.05
C ASN A 296 3.99 -3.03 -3.87
N ILE A 297 3.33 -3.39 -2.75
CA ILE A 297 3.32 -2.58 -1.53
C ILE A 297 4.72 -2.56 -0.91
N ILE A 298 5.36 -3.73 -0.80
CA ILE A 298 6.72 -3.87 -0.25
C ILE A 298 7.75 -3.25 -1.21
N GLY A 299 7.55 -3.38 -2.51
CA GLY A 299 8.45 -2.82 -3.54
C GLY A 299 8.67 -1.32 -3.39
N GLN A 300 7.66 -0.57 -3.00
CA GLN A 300 7.78 0.87 -2.73
C GLN A 300 8.71 1.19 -1.55
N THR A 301 8.94 0.23 -0.64
CA THR A 301 9.86 0.41 0.48
C THR A 301 11.30 0.00 0.15
N ALA A 302 11.55 -0.65 -0.99
CA ALA A 302 12.86 -1.18 -1.36
C ALA A 302 13.91 -0.07 -1.57
N GLU A 303 13.53 1.07 -2.15
CA GLU A 303 14.44 2.21 -2.31
C GLU A 303 14.88 2.77 -0.95
N ILE A 304 13.95 2.90 0.00
CA ILE A 304 14.26 3.39 1.35
C ILE A 304 15.17 2.41 2.08
N LYS A 305 14.94 1.10 1.91
CA LYS A 305 15.82 0.05 2.44
C LYS A 305 17.25 0.23 1.94
N ASN A 306 17.42 0.38 0.63
CA ASN A 306 18.73 0.48 0.01
C ASN A 306 19.46 1.77 0.44
N VAL A 307 18.78 2.91 0.44
CA VAL A 307 19.34 4.19 0.88
C VAL A 307 19.72 4.14 2.37
N SER A 308 18.85 3.62 3.23
CA SER A 308 19.12 3.47 4.67
C SER A 308 20.31 2.55 4.93
N LEU A 309 20.40 1.43 4.22
CA LEU A 309 21.51 0.49 4.33
C LEU A 309 22.85 1.13 3.92
N ILE A 310 22.88 1.84 2.80
CA ILE A 310 24.08 2.56 2.32
C ILE A 310 24.51 3.60 3.35
N LEU A 311 23.59 4.39 3.90
CA LEU A 311 23.88 5.40 4.92
C LEU A 311 24.46 4.79 6.19
N VAL A 312 23.90 3.69 6.69
CA VAL A 312 24.39 2.98 7.87
C VAL A 312 25.80 2.43 7.63
N ILE A 313 26.04 1.82 6.47
CA ILE A 313 27.38 1.30 6.10
C ILE A 313 28.39 2.44 5.99
N ALA A 314 28.04 3.53 5.30
CA ALA A 314 28.93 4.67 5.13
C ALA A 314 29.27 5.34 6.48
N ALA A 315 28.26 5.61 7.32
CA ALA A 315 28.48 6.19 8.64
C ALA A 315 29.33 5.28 9.55
N SER A 316 29.10 3.97 9.51
CA SER A 316 29.88 2.98 10.24
C SER A 316 31.32 2.93 9.76
N ALA A 317 31.57 2.96 8.47
CA ALA A 317 32.92 2.98 7.89
C ALA A 317 33.69 4.23 8.30
N VAL A 318 33.06 5.40 8.24
CA VAL A 318 33.66 6.68 8.68
C VAL A 318 33.98 6.63 10.16
N ALA A 319 33.07 6.15 11.01
CA ALA A 319 33.31 6.06 12.45
C ALA A 319 34.47 5.11 12.81
N ILE A 320 34.56 3.95 12.15
CA ILE A 320 35.64 2.99 12.33
C ILE A 320 36.98 3.59 11.87
N LEU A 321 37.00 4.27 10.73
CA LEU A 321 38.20 4.90 10.19
C LEU A 321 38.70 6.00 11.12
N LEU A 322 37.87 6.92 11.54
CA LEU A 322 38.21 7.99 12.48
C LEU A 322 38.65 7.43 13.82
N GLY A 323 37.92 6.45 14.37
CA GLY A 323 38.29 5.78 15.62
C GLY A 323 39.65 5.08 15.54
N SER A 324 39.96 4.42 14.43
CA SER A 324 41.24 3.75 14.18
C SER A 324 42.39 4.74 14.07
N LEU A 325 42.20 5.85 13.34
CA LEU A 325 43.22 6.92 13.22
C LEU A 325 43.52 7.55 14.59
N LEU A 326 42.49 7.93 15.34
CA LEU A 326 42.65 8.52 16.67
C LEU A 326 43.31 7.55 17.65
N ALA A 327 42.86 6.30 17.70
CA ALA A 327 43.46 5.26 18.55
C ALA A 327 44.92 5.00 18.18
N GLY A 328 45.26 5.07 16.88
CA GLY A 328 46.64 4.98 16.39
C GLY A 328 47.49 6.13 16.88
N GLN A 329 47.06 7.36 16.70
CA GLN A 329 47.78 8.58 17.07
C GLN A 329 47.97 8.69 18.59
N TYR A 330 46.90 8.60 19.38
CA TYR A 330 46.98 8.73 20.83
C TYR A 330 47.70 7.54 21.47
N GLY A 331 47.35 6.32 21.05
CA GLY A 331 48.04 5.14 21.57
C GLY A 331 49.53 5.09 21.22
N GLY A 332 49.91 5.59 20.05
CA GLY A 332 51.33 5.74 19.65
C GLY A 332 52.09 6.74 20.51
N SER A 333 51.51 7.92 20.75
CA SER A 333 52.10 8.95 21.62
C SER A 333 52.30 8.45 23.06
N ILE A 334 51.29 7.84 23.65
CA ILE A 334 51.35 7.29 25.01
C ILE A 334 52.44 6.21 25.10
N TYR A 335 52.52 5.29 24.12
CA TYR A 335 53.54 4.26 24.10
C TYR A 335 54.96 4.83 23.95
N TYR A 336 55.15 5.90 23.18
CA TYR A 336 56.41 6.63 23.05
C TYR A 336 56.86 7.17 24.40
N PHE A 337 56.00 7.89 25.14
CA PHE A 337 56.36 8.43 26.45
C PHE A 337 56.65 7.34 27.48
N ILE A 338 55.85 6.27 27.54
CA ILE A 338 56.12 5.14 28.44
C ILE A 338 57.50 4.53 28.17
N ARG A 339 57.86 4.38 26.90
CA ARG A 339 59.18 3.82 26.53
C ARG A 339 60.30 4.74 26.91
N ARG A 340 60.17 6.08 26.78
CA ARG A 340 61.17 7.07 27.19
C ARG A 340 61.31 7.12 28.71
N LEU A 341 60.22 7.22 29.44
CA LEU A 341 60.20 7.19 30.89
C LEU A 341 60.84 5.91 31.47
N LYS A 342 60.65 4.76 30.83
CA LYS A 342 61.28 3.52 31.25
C LYS A 342 62.82 3.60 31.13
N LYS A 343 63.32 4.19 30.05
CA LYS A 343 64.79 4.39 29.89
C LYS A 343 65.33 5.31 30.98
N VAL A 344 64.64 6.40 31.32
CA VAL A 344 64.98 7.29 32.43
C VAL A 344 65.02 6.50 33.74
N SER A 345 64.00 5.66 34.01
CA SER A 345 63.96 4.79 35.20
C SER A 345 65.14 3.75 35.24
N ASP A 346 65.60 3.32 34.07
CA ASP A 346 66.74 2.40 33.95
C ASP A 346 68.12 3.13 34.08
N GLY A 347 68.11 4.46 34.38
CA GLY A 347 69.31 5.27 34.65
C GLY A 347 69.84 6.05 33.43
N ASP A 348 69.21 5.93 32.26
CA ASP A 348 69.61 6.68 31.05
C ASP A 348 69.01 8.11 31.09
N LEU A 349 69.77 9.03 31.68
CA LEU A 349 69.38 10.44 31.73
C LEU A 349 69.84 11.24 30.49
N THR A 350 70.42 10.58 29.47
CA THR A 350 70.89 11.27 28.25
C THR A 350 69.80 11.45 27.17
N ILE A 351 68.65 10.84 27.36
CA ILE A 351 67.61 10.87 26.40
C ILE A 351 66.85 12.22 26.37
N GLU A 352 66.56 12.67 25.17
CA GLU A 352 65.70 13.81 24.92
C GLU A 352 64.29 13.33 24.55
N VAL A 353 63.26 14.03 25.07
CA VAL A 353 61.92 13.76 24.85
C VAL A 353 61.28 14.93 24.07
N HIS A 354 60.96 14.71 22.79
CA HIS A 354 60.36 15.73 21.93
C HIS A 354 59.00 15.31 21.51
N SER A 355 58.06 16.23 21.53
CA SER A 355 56.76 16.09 20.88
C SER A 355 56.68 17.07 19.72
N LYS A 356 56.27 16.62 18.53
CA LYS A 356 55.94 17.47 17.36
C LYS A 356 54.50 17.98 17.36
N ARG A 357 53.75 17.71 18.44
CA ARG A 357 52.33 18.04 18.56
C ARG A 357 52.19 19.33 19.37
N ASN A 358 51.19 20.14 19.06
CA ASN A 358 50.82 21.36 19.78
C ASN A 358 49.61 21.08 20.69
N ASP A 359 49.70 20.04 21.53
CA ASP A 359 48.60 19.60 22.41
C ASP A 359 49.19 19.23 23.79
N GLU A 360 48.39 18.61 24.65
CA GLU A 360 48.77 18.21 26.01
C GLU A 360 50.00 17.27 26.02
N PHE A 361 50.28 16.60 24.93
CA PHE A 361 51.48 15.76 24.80
C PHE A 361 52.78 16.59 24.67
N GLN A 362 52.71 17.83 24.18
CA GLN A 362 53.83 18.74 24.20
C GLN A 362 54.17 19.17 25.65
N LEU A 363 53.14 19.58 26.40
CA LEU A 363 53.30 19.93 27.82
C LEU A 363 53.87 18.75 28.63
N LEU A 364 53.39 17.53 28.32
CA LEU A 364 53.95 16.32 28.95
C LEU A 364 55.41 16.08 28.57
N ALA A 365 55.81 16.33 27.33
CA ALA A 365 57.20 16.21 26.89
C ALA A 365 58.11 17.20 27.60
N GLU A 366 57.66 18.47 27.71
CA GLU A 366 58.36 19.53 28.42
C GLU A 366 58.55 19.17 29.91
N GLY A 367 57.49 18.76 30.59
CA GLY A 367 57.58 18.34 32.01
C GLY A 367 58.47 17.13 32.24
N ILE A 368 58.53 16.17 31.29
CA ILE A 368 59.51 15.05 31.39
C ILE A 368 60.95 15.54 31.17
N CYS A 369 61.17 16.47 30.24
CA CYS A 369 62.47 17.05 30.03
C CYS A 369 62.99 17.81 31.29
N ASP A 370 62.11 18.61 31.91
CA ASP A 370 62.44 19.33 33.15
C ASP A 370 62.76 18.35 34.29
N MET A 371 62.00 17.26 34.43
CA MET A 371 62.30 16.22 35.41
C MET A 371 63.65 15.57 35.15
N ILE A 372 63.99 15.26 33.91
CA ILE A 372 65.29 14.69 33.54
C ILE A 372 66.43 15.69 33.88
N ALA A 373 66.22 16.98 33.59
CA ALA A 373 67.19 18.01 33.87
C ALA A 373 67.45 18.15 35.39
N HIS A 374 66.42 18.14 36.20
CA HIS A 374 66.57 18.16 37.68
C HIS A 374 67.24 16.90 38.20
N MET A 375 66.94 15.72 37.70
CA MET A 375 67.59 14.46 38.07
C MET A 375 69.08 14.48 37.69
N LYS A 376 69.42 15.01 36.51
CA LYS A 376 70.83 15.19 36.12
C LYS A 376 71.60 16.07 37.11
N LYS A 377 71.01 17.22 37.52
CA LYS A 377 71.58 18.12 38.51
C LYS A 377 71.80 17.43 39.86
N LEU A 378 70.84 16.67 40.35
CA LEU A 378 70.96 15.92 41.59
C LEU A 378 72.02 14.84 41.54
N VAL A 379 72.12 14.09 40.44
CA VAL A 379 73.16 13.04 40.26
C VAL A 379 74.56 13.66 40.14
N SER A 380 74.69 14.80 39.43
CA SER A 380 76.00 15.52 39.37
C SER A 380 76.39 16.04 40.72
N GLY A 381 75.48 16.73 41.46
CA GLY A 381 75.82 17.24 42.80
C GLY A 381 76.19 16.13 43.80
N LEU A 382 75.50 14.97 43.74
CA LEU A 382 75.88 13.81 44.53
C LEU A 382 77.24 13.25 44.15
N LYS A 383 77.60 13.32 42.89
CA LYS A 383 78.98 12.89 42.43
C LYS A 383 80.03 13.84 42.90
N ASP A 384 79.83 15.17 42.79
CA ASP A 384 80.73 16.19 43.27
C ASP A 384 80.96 16.07 44.78
N VAL A 385 79.95 15.92 45.60
CA VAL A 385 80.02 15.68 47.06
C VAL A 385 80.74 14.38 47.38
N ASN A 386 80.52 13.32 46.60
CA ASN A 386 81.21 12.04 46.80
C ASN A 386 82.71 12.07 46.39
N GLU A 387 83.04 12.89 45.37
CA GLU A 387 84.41 13.17 45.03
C GLU A 387 85.16 14.01 46.11
N GLU A 388 84.48 15.04 46.67
CA GLU A 388 84.96 15.80 47.80
C GLU A 388 85.17 14.92 49.05
N LEU A 389 84.21 14.03 49.35
CA LEU A 389 84.32 13.09 50.48
C LEU A 389 85.44 12.02 50.28
N SER A 390 85.78 11.71 49.04
CA SER A 390 86.85 10.73 48.74
C SER A 390 88.22 11.33 48.70
N GLN A 391 88.32 12.69 48.69
CA GLN A 391 89.59 13.44 48.72
C GLN A 391 89.96 13.99 50.14
N ALA A 392 89.03 13.93 51.10
CA ALA A 392 89.22 14.26 52.51
C ALA A 392 89.55 12.99 53.32
#